data_2b57648ad40798b013faf59e233b5d86
#
_entry.id   2b57648ad40798b013faf59e233b5d86
#
_cell.length_a   1.000
_cell.length_b   1.000
_cell.length_c   1.000
_cell.angle_alpha   90.00
_cell.angle_beta   90.00
_cell.angle_gamma   90.00
#
_symmetry.space_group_name_H-M   'P 1'
#
loop_
_entity.id
_entity.type
_entity.pdbx_description
1 polymer ?
#
loop_
_entity_poly.entity_id
_entity_poly.type
_entity_poly.pdbx_seq_one_letter_code
_entity_poly.pdbx_strand_id
1 'polypeptide(L)'
;MPAPAPLKGLKIAVIADLHAGSPYIDGDKIDRIVALTNAAKPDLILLTGDYVLGVHTAWGGWRFMPRQSAPYLGKLRAPLGVWAAIGNHDRWENAGDVAVQFGKAGIRVLENRHVVLKGPRGPLYLAGIGDFYTHAARPRAALAGVPPQGPAICFTHSPDVFPQLPRTCLLTVAGHTHGGQVRLPLLGRLVVPSRYGQRYAIGTVQEDGKTLFVSSGIGTSILPVRFGVPPEISLLRLY
;
A
#
# COMPACT_ATOMS: atom_id res chain seq x y z
N MET A 1 -2.24 20.44 5.39
CA MET A 1 -3.60 21.03 5.31
C MET A 1 -4.51 20.30 6.28
N PRO A 2 -5.41 20.97 6.98
CA PRO A 2 -6.40 20.30 7.80
C PRO A 2 -7.25 19.36 6.93
N ALA A 3 -7.47 18.14 7.39
CA ALA A 3 -8.31 17.19 6.68
C ALA A 3 -9.77 17.67 6.64
N PRO A 4 -10.49 17.53 5.52
CA PRO A 4 -11.91 17.84 5.47
C PRO A 4 -12.69 16.95 6.44
N ALA A 5 -13.87 17.42 6.87
CA ALA A 5 -14.65 16.80 7.93
C ALA A 5 -14.81 15.27 7.83
N PRO A 6 -15.10 14.66 6.66
CA PRO A 6 -15.23 13.21 6.56
C PRO A 6 -13.96 12.43 6.86
N LEU A 7 -12.78 13.04 6.68
CA LEU A 7 -11.48 12.39 6.89
C LEU A 7 -10.88 12.68 8.27
N LYS A 8 -11.36 13.74 8.94
CA LYS A 8 -10.76 14.20 10.20
C LYS A 8 -10.88 13.17 11.32
N GLY A 9 -9.75 12.86 11.94
CA GLY A 9 -9.64 11.90 13.03
C GLY A 9 -9.46 10.44 12.55
N LEU A 10 -9.58 10.16 11.25
CA LEU A 10 -9.46 8.82 10.69
C LEU A 10 -8.05 8.26 10.94
N LYS A 11 -7.99 7.02 11.44
CA LYS A 11 -6.76 6.24 11.59
C LYS A 11 -6.67 5.19 10.48
N ILE A 12 -5.62 5.27 9.68
CA ILE A 12 -5.38 4.36 8.57
C ILE A 12 -4.10 3.58 8.84
N ALA A 13 -4.19 2.25 8.91
CA ALA A 13 -3.01 1.42 8.91
C ALA A 13 -2.61 1.08 7.46
N VAL A 14 -1.32 1.17 7.17
CA VAL A 14 -0.74 0.86 5.87
C VAL A 14 0.22 -0.30 6.03
N ILE A 15 0.03 -1.34 5.24
CA ILE A 15 0.92 -2.50 5.12
C ILE A 15 1.32 -2.57 3.65
N ALA A 16 2.62 -2.45 3.38
CA ALA A 16 3.18 -2.41 2.05
C ALA A 16 4.27 -3.47 1.88
N ASP A 17 4.45 -3.95 0.67
CA ASP A 17 5.63 -4.69 0.23
C ASP A 17 5.97 -5.84 1.19
N LEU A 18 5.01 -6.73 1.38
CA LEU A 18 5.14 -7.85 2.30
C LEU A 18 6.20 -8.84 1.82
N HIS A 19 6.24 -9.12 0.50
CA HIS A 19 7.14 -10.08 -0.13
C HIS A 19 7.24 -11.38 0.66
N ALA A 20 6.08 -12.02 0.89
CA ALA A 20 5.96 -13.18 1.74
C ALA A 20 6.81 -14.35 1.23
N GLY A 21 7.73 -14.82 2.07
CA GLY A 21 8.69 -15.87 1.76
C GLY A 21 10.04 -15.70 2.47
N SER A 22 10.98 -16.51 2.04
CA SER A 22 12.36 -16.52 2.56
C SER A 22 13.08 -15.19 2.27
N PRO A 23 13.94 -14.73 3.17
CA PRO A 23 14.26 -15.37 4.45
C PRO A 23 13.44 -14.86 5.64
N TYR A 24 12.56 -13.85 5.47
CA TYR A 24 12.07 -13.07 6.61
C TYR A 24 10.57 -13.17 6.88
N ILE A 25 9.74 -13.44 5.88
CA ILE A 25 8.28 -13.27 5.99
C ILE A 25 7.58 -14.61 5.87
N ASP A 26 7.48 -15.29 7.00
CA ASP A 26 6.71 -16.52 7.21
C ASP A 26 5.34 -16.25 7.84
N GLY A 27 4.61 -17.31 8.18
CA GLY A 27 3.30 -17.23 8.82
C GLY A 27 3.35 -16.55 10.18
N ASP A 28 4.35 -16.84 10.99
CA ASP A 28 4.52 -16.27 12.33
C ASP A 28 4.80 -14.76 12.25
N LYS A 29 5.60 -14.37 11.27
CA LYS A 29 5.86 -12.94 11.02
C LYS A 29 4.60 -12.23 10.56
N ILE A 30 3.80 -12.84 9.67
CA ILE A 30 2.51 -12.27 9.24
C ILE A 30 1.54 -12.18 10.41
N ASP A 31 1.42 -13.20 11.26
CA ASP A 31 0.59 -13.14 12.47
C ASP A 31 1.01 -12.01 13.41
N ARG A 32 2.32 -11.78 13.59
CA ARG A 32 2.83 -10.65 14.36
C ARG A 32 2.46 -9.30 13.73
N ILE A 33 2.58 -9.16 12.41
CA ILE A 33 2.16 -7.96 11.66
C ILE A 33 0.67 -7.70 11.89
N VAL A 34 -0.16 -8.72 11.77
CA VAL A 34 -1.60 -8.66 11.99
C VAL A 34 -1.94 -8.26 13.42
N ALA A 35 -1.28 -8.88 14.41
CA ALA A 35 -1.48 -8.56 15.83
C ALA A 35 -1.15 -7.10 16.14
N LEU A 36 0.01 -6.60 15.67
CA LEU A 36 0.42 -5.21 15.85
C LEU A 36 -0.54 -4.23 15.17
N THR A 37 -0.97 -4.54 13.95
CA THR A 37 -1.92 -3.71 13.21
C THR A 37 -3.27 -3.63 13.92
N ASN A 38 -3.81 -4.76 14.37
CA ASN A 38 -5.10 -4.82 15.08
C ASN A 38 -5.01 -4.11 16.44
N ALA A 39 -3.88 -4.22 17.16
CA ALA A 39 -3.67 -3.54 18.44
C ALA A 39 -3.69 -2.00 18.29
N ALA A 40 -3.30 -1.46 17.14
CA ALA A 40 -3.40 -0.03 16.84
C ALA A 40 -4.85 0.46 16.63
N LYS A 41 -5.82 -0.47 16.51
CA LYS A 41 -7.25 -0.18 16.29
C LYS A 41 -7.47 0.84 15.17
N PRO A 42 -7.03 0.55 13.93
CA PRO A 42 -7.25 1.43 12.79
C PRO A 42 -8.73 1.43 12.38
N ASP A 43 -9.19 2.54 11.79
CA ASP A 43 -10.52 2.63 11.19
C ASP A 43 -10.55 2.00 9.80
N LEU A 44 -9.43 2.05 9.08
CA LEU A 44 -9.24 1.56 7.72
C LEU A 44 -7.87 0.90 7.61
N ILE A 45 -7.77 -0.22 6.88
CA ILE A 45 -6.49 -0.85 6.56
C ILE A 45 -6.30 -0.86 5.05
N LEU A 46 -5.15 -0.35 4.60
CA LEU A 46 -4.73 -0.34 3.20
C LEU A 46 -3.50 -1.23 3.02
N LEU A 47 -3.65 -2.22 2.17
CA LEU A 47 -2.58 -3.09 1.71
C LEU A 47 -2.16 -2.60 0.32
N THR A 48 -0.93 -2.13 0.16
CA THR A 48 -0.53 -1.40 -1.06
C THR A 48 0.23 -2.23 -2.09
N GLY A 49 0.10 -3.56 -2.04
CA GLY A 49 0.67 -4.45 -3.06
C GLY A 49 1.97 -5.12 -2.66
N ASP A 50 2.48 -5.93 -3.58
CA ASP A 50 3.67 -6.77 -3.45
C ASP A 50 3.61 -7.71 -2.25
N TYR A 51 2.58 -8.57 -2.27
CA TYR A 51 2.37 -9.60 -1.24
C TYR A 51 3.27 -10.80 -1.47
N VAL A 52 3.59 -11.10 -2.73
CA VAL A 52 4.44 -12.22 -3.13
C VAL A 52 5.89 -11.80 -3.27
N LEU A 53 6.79 -12.74 -2.99
CA LEU A 53 8.23 -12.49 -3.09
C LEU A 53 8.69 -12.22 -4.54
N GLY A 54 7.92 -12.69 -5.54
CA GLY A 54 8.25 -12.61 -6.96
C GLY A 54 9.13 -13.76 -7.43
N VAL A 55 9.25 -13.87 -8.77
CA VAL A 55 9.97 -14.99 -9.42
C VAL A 55 11.48 -14.82 -9.44
N HIS A 56 11.99 -13.62 -9.25
CA HIS A 56 13.40 -13.28 -9.37
C HIS A 56 14.06 -13.05 -8.01
N THR A 57 14.04 -14.06 -7.14
CA THR A 57 14.90 -14.01 -5.96
C THR A 57 16.24 -14.63 -6.32
N ALA A 58 17.29 -13.80 -6.32
CA ALA A 58 18.67 -14.25 -6.58
C ALA A 58 19.18 -15.31 -5.58
N TRP A 59 18.38 -15.58 -4.52
CA TRP A 59 18.81 -16.35 -3.35
C TRP A 59 18.23 -17.76 -3.27
N GLY A 60 17.33 -18.13 -4.17
CA GLY A 60 16.52 -19.32 -3.94
C GLY A 60 15.81 -19.21 -2.59
N GLY A 61 14.91 -20.04 -2.31
CA GLY A 61 14.20 -20.04 -1.02
C GLY A 61 12.73 -20.34 -1.22
N TRP A 62 12.06 -20.55 -0.09
CA TRP A 62 10.64 -20.85 -0.14
C TRP A 62 9.84 -19.56 -0.38
N ARG A 63 8.75 -19.71 -1.10
CA ARG A 63 7.80 -18.65 -1.43
C ARG A 63 6.51 -18.92 -0.67
N PHE A 64 5.97 -17.86 -0.08
CA PHE A 64 4.70 -17.93 0.62
C PHE A 64 3.60 -17.35 -0.27
N MET A 65 2.95 -18.24 -0.99
CA MET A 65 1.98 -17.88 -2.03
C MET A 65 0.69 -17.27 -1.44
N PRO A 66 -0.12 -16.53 -2.23
CA PRO A 66 -1.34 -15.89 -1.74
C PRO A 66 -2.29 -16.84 -1.01
N ARG A 67 -2.43 -18.09 -1.47
CA ARG A 67 -3.24 -19.12 -0.78
C ARG A 67 -2.76 -19.45 0.64
N GLN A 68 -1.47 -19.22 0.93
CA GLN A 68 -0.87 -19.47 2.23
C GLN A 68 -0.90 -18.21 3.10
N SER A 69 -0.63 -17.01 2.53
CA SER A 69 -0.57 -15.75 3.27
C SER A 69 -1.95 -15.13 3.53
N ALA A 70 -2.91 -15.28 2.61
CA ALA A 70 -4.23 -14.69 2.73
C ALA A 70 -5.01 -15.10 4.00
N PRO A 71 -4.98 -16.36 4.47
CA PRO A 71 -5.65 -16.74 5.72
C PRO A 71 -5.11 -16.01 6.95
N TYR A 72 -3.82 -15.68 6.98
CA TYR A 72 -3.22 -14.88 8.05
C TYR A 72 -3.68 -13.43 7.96
N LEU A 73 -3.54 -12.81 6.78
CA LEU A 73 -3.96 -11.43 6.54
C LEU A 73 -5.47 -11.23 6.72
N GLY A 74 -6.29 -12.26 6.49
CA GLY A 74 -7.72 -12.26 6.74
C GLY A 74 -8.12 -12.08 8.21
N LYS A 75 -7.15 -12.16 9.15
CA LYS A 75 -7.35 -11.83 10.57
C LYS A 75 -7.27 -10.33 10.86
N LEU A 76 -6.90 -9.48 9.89
CA LEU A 76 -6.92 -8.02 10.01
C LEU A 76 -8.34 -7.51 10.24
N ARG A 77 -8.49 -6.49 11.09
CA ARG A 77 -9.80 -5.94 11.48
C ARG A 77 -9.77 -4.42 11.46
N ALA A 78 -10.72 -3.84 10.72
CA ALA A 78 -10.98 -2.40 10.69
C ALA A 78 -12.46 -2.14 10.38
N PRO A 79 -13.13 -1.17 11.04
CA PRO A 79 -14.55 -0.86 10.80
C PRO A 79 -14.88 -0.49 9.35
N LEU A 80 -13.98 0.21 8.66
CA LEU A 80 -14.14 0.59 7.26
C LEU A 80 -13.58 -0.46 6.29
N GLY A 81 -13.10 -1.58 6.82
CA GLY A 81 -12.64 -2.73 6.05
C GLY A 81 -11.14 -2.74 5.77
N VAL A 82 -10.75 -3.84 5.13
CA VAL A 82 -9.39 -4.10 4.65
C VAL A 82 -9.41 -4.09 3.13
N TRP A 83 -8.61 -3.24 2.53
CA TRP A 83 -8.58 -3.02 1.09
C TRP A 83 -7.17 -3.21 0.54
N ALA A 84 -7.07 -3.81 -0.64
CA ALA A 84 -5.80 -4.18 -1.24
C ALA A 84 -5.65 -3.61 -2.66
N ALA A 85 -4.49 -3.06 -2.96
CA ALA A 85 -4.02 -2.81 -4.32
C ALA A 85 -3.17 -4.00 -4.80
N ILE A 86 -2.96 -4.11 -6.10
CA ILE A 86 -2.08 -5.10 -6.71
C ILE A 86 -0.75 -4.44 -7.04
N GLY A 87 0.36 -5.05 -6.61
CA GLY A 87 1.70 -4.59 -6.95
C GLY A 87 2.27 -5.26 -8.20
N ASN A 88 3.48 -4.87 -8.57
CA ASN A 88 4.12 -5.39 -9.77
C ASN A 88 4.54 -6.86 -9.59
N HIS A 89 5.04 -7.27 -8.44
CA HIS A 89 5.36 -8.68 -8.17
C HIS A 89 4.12 -9.55 -8.16
N ASP A 90 3.01 -9.07 -7.59
CA ASP A 90 1.72 -9.76 -7.63
C ASP A 90 1.24 -9.96 -9.07
N ARG A 91 1.42 -8.95 -9.92
CA ARG A 91 0.99 -8.98 -11.31
C ARG A 91 1.85 -9.91 -12.15
N TRP A 92 3.15 -9.88 -11.96
CA TRP A 92 4.07 -10.79 -12.65
C TRP A 92 3.85 -12.24 -12.24
N GLU A 93 3.45 -12.47 -10.99
CA GLU A 93 3.13 -13.82 -10.53
C GLU A 93 1.75 -14.27 -11.03
N ASN A 94 0.71 -13.72 -10.50
CA ASN A 94 -0.69 -13.91 -10.90
C ASN A 94 -1.62 -13.01 -10.06
N ALA A 95 -1.93 -11.81 -10.56
CA ALA A 95 -2.82 -10.88 -9.88
C ALA A 95 -4.25 -11.45 -9.66
N GLY A 96 -4.70 -12.33 -10.56
CA GLY A 96 -6.01 -12.99 -10.44
C GLY A 96 -6.07 -13.92 -9.23
N ASP A 97 -5.02 -14.71 -8.99
CA ASP A 97 -4.95 -15.58 -7.81
C ASP A 97 -4.90 -14.75 -6.52
N VAL A 98 -4.10 -13.69 -6.47
CA VAL A 98 -4.10 -12.75 -5.33
C VAL A 98 -5.51 -12.27 -5.05
N ALA A 99 -6.24 -11.77 -6.06
CA ALA A 99 -7.59 -11.25 -5.89
C ALA A 99 -8.57 -12.32 -5.38
N VAL A 100 -8.48 -13.54 -5.90
CA VAL A 100 -9.32 -14.67 -5.48
C VAL A 100 -9.05 -15.07 -4.03
N GLN A 101 -7.78 -15.27 -3.66
CA GLN A 101 -7.42 -15.71 -2.31
C GLN A 101 -7.72 -14.62 -1.26
N PHE A 102 -7.45 -13.36 -1.59
CA PHE A 102 -7.78 -12.23 -0.73
C PHE A 102 -9.30 -12.09 -0.54
N GLY A 103 -10.08 -12.23 -1.61
CA GLY A 103 -11.54 -12.24 -1.54
C GLY A 103 -12.09 -13.32 -0.59
N LYS A 104 -11.54 -14.56 -0.66
CA LYS A 104 -11.88 -15.64 0.26
C LYS A 104 -11.53 -15.31 1.72
N ALA A 105 -10.48 -14.52 1.93
CA ALA A 105 -10.05 -14.06 3.26
C ALA A 105 -10.78 -12.79 3.74
N GLY A 106 -11.74 -12.26 2.99
CA GLY A 106 -12.49 -11.04 3.33
C GLY A 106 -11.76 -9.74 3.02
N ILE A 107 -10.64 -9.79 2.32
CA ILE A 107 -9.87 -8.62 1.86
C ILE A 107 -10.36 -8.22 0.47
N ARG A 108 -10.69 -6.95 0.29
CA ARG A 108 -11.27 -6.44 -0.96
C ARG A 108 -10.21 -5.83 -1.85
N VAL A 109 -9.92 -6.47 -2.97
CA VAL A 109 -9.03 -5.88 -3.99
C VAL A 109 -9.77 -4.79 -4.75
N LEU A 110 -9.17 -3.60 -4.82
CA LEU A 110 -9.75 -2.45 -5.49
C LEU A 110 -8.75 -1.93 -6.53
N GLU A 111 -9.09 -2.09 -7.80
CA GLU A 111 -8.24 -1.68 -8.90
C GLU A 111 -9.02 -0.86 -9.93
N ASN A 112 -8.55 0.36 -10.19
CA ASN A 112 -9.13 1.31 -11.15
C ASN A 112 -10.63 1.59 -10.95
N ARG A 113 -11.06 1.56 -9.70
CA ARG A 113 -12.42 1.86 -9.27
C ARG A 113 -12.42 2.45 -7.87
N HIS A 114 -13.53 3.01 -7.46
CA HIS A 114 -13.73 3.49 -6.10
C HIS A 114 -14.94 2.85 -5.44
N VAL A 115 -15.01 3.03 -4.16
CA VAL A 115 -16.16 2.72 -3.31
C VAL A 115 -16.46 3.91 -2.41
N VAL A 116 -17.72 4.02 -1.99
CA VAL A 116 -18.13 4.98 -0.97
C VAL A 116 -18.20 4.26 0.36
N LEU A 117 -17.39 4.71 1.32
CA LEU A 117 -17.40 4.19 2.68
C LEU A 117 -18.23 5.10 3.58
N LYS A 118 -18.95 4.51 4.52
CA LYS A 118 -19.67 5.25 5.55
C LYS A 118 -18.71 5.62 6.68
N GLY A 119 -17.97 6.71 6.48
CA GLY A 119 -17.06 7.22 7.50
C GLY A 119 -17.80 7.80 8.70
N PRO A 120 -17.12 7.99 9.85
CA PRO A 120 -17.73 8.45 11.08
C PRO A 120 -18.32 9.88 10.99
N ARG A 121 -17.91 10.65 9.99
CA ARG A 121 -18.32 12.05 9.78
C ARG A 121 -18.87 12.32 8.38
N GLY A 122 -19.40 11.30 7.75
CA GLY A 122 -19.97 11.38 6.40
C GLY A 122 -19.31 10.45 5.39
N PRO A 123 -19.80 10.42 4.17
CA PRO A 123 -19.26 9.55 3.13
C PRO A 123 -17.84 9.97 2.77
N LEU A 124 -16.96 8.98 2.60
CA LEU A 124 -15.63 9.16 2.05
C LEU A 124 -15.45 8.23 0.83
N TYR A 125 -14.74 8.70 -0.16
CA TYR A 125 -14.42 7.94 -1.35
C TYR A 125 -13.06 7.25 -1.16
N LEU A 126 -13.03 5.93 -1.34
CA LEU A 126 -11.79 5.16 -1.37
C LEU A 126 -11.56 4.67 -2.78
N ALA A 127 -10.50 5.14 -3.43
CA ALA A 127 -10.15 4.79 -4.80
C ALA A 127 -8.85 3.98 -4.86
N GLY A 128 -8.95 2.75 -5.37
CA GLY A 128 -7.78 1.94 -5.70
C GLY A 128 -7.33 2.27 -7.14
N ILE A 129 -6.08 2.66 -7.29
CA ILE A 129 -5.47 2.94 -8.60
C ILE A 129 -4.59 1.73 -8.95
N GLY A 130 -4.69 1.24 -10.18
CA GLY A 130 -3.83 0.17 -10.67
C GLY A 130 -2.35 0.58 -10.63
N ASP A 131 -1.47 -0.40 -10.60
CA ASP A 131 -0.05 -0.14 -10.49
C ASP A 131 0.50 0.62 -11.72
N PHE A 132 1.23 1.69 -11.44
CA PHE A 132 1.84 2.55 -12.48
C PHE A 132 3.02 1.85 -13.14
N TYR A 133 3.82 1.11 -12.39
CA TYR A 133 5.04 0.46 -12.88
C TYR A 133 4.73 -0.59 -13.96
N THR A 134 3.62 -1.29 -13.85
CA THR A 134 3.14 -2.27 -14.84
C THR A 134 2.15 -1.68 -15.86
N HIS A 135 2.04 -0.36 -15.95
CA HIS A 135 1.13 0.34 -16.84
C HIS A 135 -0.36 0.01 -16.65
N ALA A 136 -0.75 -0.49 -15.48
CA ALA A 136 -2.14 -0.81 -15.15
C ALA A 136 -2.94 0.38 -14.62
N ALA A 137 -2.28 1.50 -14.27
CA ALA A 137 -2.94 2.67 -13.70
C ALA A 137 -3.94 3.32 -14.65
N ARG A 138 -5.17 3.54 -14.16
CA ARG A 138 -6.26 4.25 -14.87
C ARG A 138 -6.95 5.24 -13.91
N PRO A 139 -6.28 6.35 -13.54
CA PRO A 139 -6.82 7.29 -12.53
C PRO A 139 -8.21 7.84 -12.90
N ARG A 140 -8.44 8.15 -14.19
CA ARG A 140 -9.73 8.66 -14.64
C ARG A 140 -10.85 7.64 -14.42
N ALA A 141 -10.61 6.36 -14.70
CA ALA A 141 -11.57 5.30 -14.45
C ALA A 141 -11.81 5.11 -12.95
N ALA A 142 -10.75 5.12 -12.15
CA ALA A 142 -10.84 4.94 -10.70
C ALA A 142 -11.70 6.03 -10.02
N LEU A 143 -11.69 7.24 -10.56
CA LEU A 143 -12.38 8.41 -9.99
C LEU A 143 -13.65 8.80 -10.74
N ALA A 144 -14.05 8.03 -11.76
CA ALA A 144 -15.26 8.31 -12.54
C ALA A 144 -16.50 8.32 -11.62
N GLY A 145 -17.21 9.47 -11.57
CA GLY A 145 -18.37 9.64 -10.70
C GLY A 145 -18.08 10.14 -9.27
N VAL A 146 -16.81 10.28 -8.87
CA VAL A 146 -16.47 10.97 -7.63
C VAL A 146 -16.72 12.45 -7.83
N PRO A 147 -17.56 13.11 -6.97
CA PRO A 147 -17.81 14.55 -7.09
C PRO A 147 -16.51 15.36 -6.93
N PRO A 148 -16.36 16.51 -7.60
CA PRO A 148 -15.16 17.35 -7.49
C PRO A 148 -14.80 17.75 -6.04
N GLN A 149 -15.80 17.92 -5.17
CA GLN A 149 -15.64 18.24 -3.74
C GLN A 149 -15.68 17.00 -2.85
N GLY A 150 -15.84 15.79 -3.43
CA GLY A 150 -15.84 14.54 -2.68
C GLY A 150 -14.43 14.20 -2.20
N PRO A 151 -14.18 14.18 -0.87
CA PRO A 151 -12.84 13.87 -0.37
C PRO A 151 -12.52 12.41 -0.66
N ALA A 152 -11.49 12.17 -1.48
CA ALA A 152 -11.04 10.83 -1.80
C ALA A 152 -9.70 10.52 -1.12
N ILE A 153 -9.61 9.30 -0.57
CA ILE A 153 -8.37 8.63 -0.27
C ILE A 153 -8.06 7.74 -1.47
N CYS A 154 -6.94 7.99 -2.12
CA CYS A 154 -6.44 7.16 -3.21
C CYS A 154 -5.35 6.24 -2.66
N PHE A 155 -5.29 4.99 -3.10
CA PHE A 155 -4.18 4.12 -2.78
C PHE A 155 -3.77 3.30 -4.02
N THR A 156 -2.51 2.98 -4.08
CA THR A 156 -1.88 2.34 -5.22
C THR A 156 -0.65 1.59 -4.76
N HIS A 157 -0.03 0.82 -5.64
CA HIS A 157 1.29 0.27 -5.34
C HIS A 157 2.39 1.29 -5.59
N SER A 158 2.62 1.72 -6.82
CA SER A 158 3.69 2.66 -7.15
C SER A 158 3.30 4.12 -6.92
N PRO A 159 4.16 4.94 -6.26
CA PRO A 159 3.89 6.36 -6.03
C PRO A 159 3.92 7.20 -7.31
N ASP A 160 4.48 6.69 -8.40
CA ASP A 160 4.74 7.44 -9.63
C ASP A 160 3.47 7.90 -10.36
N VAL A 161 2.31 7.37 -9.99
CA VAL A 161 1.02 7.86 -10.49
C VAL A 161 0.59 9.18 -9.85
N PHE A 162 1.17 9.55 -8.70
CA PHE A 162 0.71 10.70 -7.90
C PHE A 162 0.57 12.02 -8.66
N PRO A 163 1.50 12.43 -9.54
CA PRO A 163 1.33 13.67 -10.31
C PRO A 163 0.13 13.68 -11.25
N GLN A 164 -0.35 12.50 -11.67
CA GLN A 164 -1.50 12.37 -12.57
C GLN A 164 -2.85 12.41 -11.83
N LEU A 165 -2.84 12.33 -10.49
CA LEU A 165 -4.06 12.32 -9.70
C LEU A 165 -4.62 13.74 -9.53
N PRO A 166 -5.95 13.92 -9.60
CA PRO A 166 -6.58 15.21 -9.37
C PRO A 166 -6.55 15.59 -7.88
N ARG A 167 -6.80 16.85 -7.58
CA ARG A 167 -6.88 17.37 -6.20
C ARG A 167 -7.96 16.71 -5.34
N THR A 168 -8.93 16.05 -5.94
CA THR A 168 -9.92 15.21 -5.25
C THR A 168 -9.26 14.09 -4.43
N CYS A 169 -8.12 13.54 -4.90
CA CYS A 169 -7.26 12.62 -4.14
C CYS A 169 -6.46 13.40 -3.08
N LEU A 170 -7.09 13.74 -1.97
CA LEU A 170 -6.46 14.54 -0.91
C LEU A 170 -5.30 13.83 -0.23
N LEU A 171 -5.43 12.51 -0.05
CA LEU A 171 -4.38 11.62 0.42
C LEU A 171 -4.20 10.50 -0.58
N THR A 172 -2.98 10.28 -1.00
CA THR A 172 -2.57 9.09 -1.77
C THR A 172 -1.63 8.27 -0.91
N VAL A 173 -1.84 6.96 -0.86
CA VAL A 173 -1.00 6.03 -0.09
C VAL A 173 -0.36 5.04 -1.06
N ALA A 174 0.96 4.85 -0.95
CA ALA A 174 1.73 3.96 -1.82
C ALA A 174 2.83 3.19 -1.07
N GLY A 175 3.39 2.18 -1.73
CA GLY A 175 4.55 1.39 -1.33
C GLY A 175 5.61 1.38 -2.44
N HIS A 176 6.03 0.18 -2.87
CA HIS A 176 6.90 -0.10 -4.02
C HIS A 176 8.37 0.26 -3.86
N THR A 177 8.67 1.41 -3.28
CA THR A 177 10.02 1.99 -3.26
C THR A 177 10.92 1.37 -2.20
N HIS A 178 10.34 0.65 -1.24
CA HIS A 178 11.04 0.13 -0.05
C HIS A 178 11.85 1.20 0.72
N GLY A 179 11.56 2.50 0.50
CA GLY A 179 12.41 3.57 1.00
C GLY A 179 13.85 3.49 0.47
N GLY A 180 14.05 2.86 -0.71
CA GLY A 180 15.36 2.53 -1.25
C GLY A 180 16.07 1.36 -0.57
N GLN A 181 15.41 0.69 0.41
CA GLN A 181 15.86 -0.50 1.15
C GLN A 181 17.23 -0.33 1.86
N VAL A 182 18.21 0.28 1.20
CA VAL A 182 19.53 0.60 1.75
C VAL A 182 19.79 2.09 1.67
N ARG A 183 20.01 2.72 2.83
CA ARG A 183 20.40 4.12 2.97
C ARG A 183 21.72 4.19 3.70
N LEU A 184 22.77 4.57 3.00
CA LEU A 184 24.11 4.71 3.54
C LEU A 184 24.31 6.11 4.17
N PRO A 185 25.07 6.22 5.26
CA PRO A 185 25.53 7.51 5.77
C PRO A 185 26.24 8.29 4.66
N LEU A 186 26.01 9.58 4.58
CA LEU A 186 26.57 10.52 3.61
C LEU A 186 26.14 10.30 2.14
N LEU A 187 25.98 9.06 1.69
CA LEU A 187 25.62 8.73 0.29
C LEU A 187 24.10 8.67 0.05
N GLY A 188 23.31 8.55 1.11
CA GLY A 188 21.85 8.45 0.99
C GLY A 188 21.39 7.11 0.42
N ARG A 189 20.28 7.11 -0.33
CA ARG A 189 19.69 5.94 -0.98
C ARG A 189 20.28 5.78 -2.37
N LEU A 190 20.96 4.68 -2.63
CA LEU A 190 21.63 4.45 -3.91
C LEU A 190 20.64 4.07 -5.02
N VAL A 191 19.60 3.32 -4.67
CA VAL A 191 18.57 2.85 -5.60
C VAL A 191 17.19 3.14 -5.03
N VAL A 192 16.34 3.78 -5.82
CA VAL A 192 14.91 3.97 -5.53
C VAL A 192 14.13 3.63 -6.80
N PRO A 193 13.26 2.62 -6.80
CA PRO A 193 12.50 2.22 -7.97
C PRO A 193 11.33 3.19 -8.23
N SER A 194 11.65 4.45 -8.52
CA SER A 194 10.71 5.50 -8.87
C SER A 194 11.32 6.41 -9.93
N ARG A 195 10.52 6.87 -10.88
CA ARG A 195 10.92 7.88 -11.87
C ARG A 195 11.31 9.22 -11.24
N TYR A 196 10.82 9.45 -10.02
CA TYR A 196 11.06 10.66 -9.23
C TYR A 196 12.18 10.47 -8.21
N GLY A 197 12.83 9.30 -8.19
CA GLY A 197 13.98 9.01 -7.35
C GLY A 197 13.71 9.30 -5.88
N GLN A 198 14.59 10.07 -5.24
CA GLN A 198 14.52 10.40 -3.81
C GLN A 198 13.23 11.13 -3.40
N ARG A 199 12.58 11.85 -4.34
CA ARG A 199 11.39 12.67 -4.08
C ARG A 199 10.22 11.84 -3.54
N TYR A 200 10.02 10.64 -4.07
CA TYR A 200 8.94 9.73 -3.67
C TYR A 200 9.46 8.44 -3.01
N ALA A 201 10.66 8.52 -2.41
CA ALA A 201 11.27 7.33 -1.83
C ALA A 201 10.56 6.83 -0.56
N ILE A 202 10.14 7.71 0.33
CA ILE A 202 9.53 7.38 1.63
C ILE A 202 8.92 8.60 2.29
N GLY A 203 7.90 8.39 3.12
CA GLY A 203 7.32 9.41 3.98
C GLY A 203 6.28 10.27 3.29
N THR A 204 6.08 11.47 3.80
CA THR A 204 5.01 12.37 3.34
C THR A 204 5.55 13.42 2.39
N VAL A 205 4.90 13.57 1.25
CA VAL A 205 5.17 14.59 0.24
C VAL A 205 3.89 15.39 0.01
N GLN A 206 4.00 16.71 -0.06
CA GLN A 206 2.86 17.61 -0.34
C GLN A 206 3.13 18.38 -1.62
N GLU A 207 2.25 18.25 -2.61
CA GLU A 207 2.36 18.89 -3.91
C GLU A 207 0.98 19.22 -4.46
N ASP A 208 0.84 20.39 -5.04
CA ASP A 208 -0.39 20.84 -5.72
C ASP A 208 -1.67 20.72 -4.86
N GLY A 209 -1.53 20.89 -3.54
CA GLY A 209 -2.64 20.76 -2.60
C GLY A 209 -3.06 19.30 -2.32
N LYS A 210 -2.24 18.33 -2.71
CA LYS A 210 -2.42 16.90 -2.45
C LYS A 210 -1.33 16.39 -1.52
N THR A 211 -1.61 15.30 -0.80
CA THR A 211 -0.64 14.62 0.05
C THR A 211 -0.40 13.22 -0.48
N LEU A 212 0.86 12.85 -0.64
CA LEU A 212 1.32 11.48 -0.88
C LEU A 212 2.00 10.97 0.39
N PHE A 213 1.67 9.76 0.80
CA PHE A 213 2.42 8.99 1.79
C PHE A 213 2.98 7.74 1.14
N VAL A 214 4.28 7.52 1.26
CA VAL A 214 4.98 6.35 0.75
C VAL A 214 5.56 5.56 1.92
N SER A 215 5.10 4.32 2.09
CA SER A 215 5.63 3.40 3.10
C SER A 215 6.95 2.79 2.65
N SER A 216 7.86 2.55 3.60
CA SER A 216 9.08 1.77 3.34
C SER A 216 8.81 0.27 3.20
N GLY A 217 7.60 -0.17 3.53
CA GLY A 217 7.23 -1.58 3.44
C GLY A 217 7.86 -2.46 4.52
N ILE A 218 7.52 -3.75 4.49
CA ILE A 218 7.92 -4.72 5.52
C ILE A 218 9.00 -5.67 5.01
N GLY A 219 8.77 -6.29 3.86
CA GLY A 219 9.68 -7.26 3.26
C GLY A 219 10.90 -6.66 2.60
N THR A 220 11.56 -7.44 1.81
CA THR A 220 12.70 -7.03 0.98
C THR A 220 12.46 -7.46 -0.46
N SER A 221 12.99 -6.71 -1.41
CA SER A 221 12.94 -7.02 -2.83
C SER A 221 14.37 -7.16 -3.37
N ILE A 222 14.59 -8.10 -4.28
CA ILE A 222 15.86 -8.39 -4.97
C ILE A 222 16.94 -8.88 -3.99
N LEU A 223 17.36 -8.05 -3.02
CA LEU A 223 18.37 -8.39 -2.01
C LEU A 223 17.70 -8.51 -0.63
N PRO A 224 18.02 -9.55 0.17
CA PRO A 224 17.43 -9.73 1.50
C PRO A 224 18.13 -8.86 2.56
N VAL A 225 18.31 -7.57 2.28
CA VAL A 225 19.03 -6.64 3.15
C VAL A 225 18.27 -5.33 3.28
N ARG A 226 18.12 -4.84 4.51
CA ARG A 226 17.75 -3.47 4.82
C ARG A 226 18.83 -2.82 5.66
N PHE A 227 19.22 -1.59 5.31
CA PHE A 227 20.17 -0.80 6.07
C PHE A 227 19.71 0.65 6.13
N GLY A 228 19.58 1.21 7.34
CA GLY A 228 19.12 2.59 7.53
C GLY A 228 17.67 2.85 7.09
N VAL A 229 16.92 1.81 6.73
CA VAL A 229 15.49 1.84 6.36
C VAL A 229 14.80 0.64 7.02
N PRO A 230 14.37 0.76 8.27
CA PRO A 230 13.70 -0.34 8.97
C PRO A 230 12.37 -0.72 8.30
N PRO A 231 11.93 -1.98 8.45
CA PRO A 231 10.58 -2.37 8.05
C PRO A 231 9.54 -1.65 8.92
N GLU A 232 8.40 -1.29 8.34
CA GLU A 232 7.36 -0.55 9.06
C GLU A 232 5.94 -1.02 8.74
N ILE A 233 5.07 -0.93 9.74
CA ILE A 233 3.63 -0.79 9.61
C ILE A 233 3.33 0.68 9.90
N SER A 234 2.78 1.40 8.95
CA SER A 234 2.56 2.83 9.14
C SER A 234 1.15 3.09 9.67
N LEU A 235 1.00 3.97 10.66
CA LEU A 235 -0.29 4.42 11.17
C LEU A 235 -0.47 5.90 10.88
N LEU A 236 -1.32 6.22 9.93
CA LEU A 236 -1.64 7.60 9.54
C LEU A 236 -2.83 8.09 10.35
N ARG A 237 -2.74 9.29 10.91
CA ARG A 237 -3.84 9.97 11.56
C ARG A 237 -4.12 11.28 10.85
N LEU A 238 -5.34 11.46 10.38
CA LEU A 238 -5.76 12.66 9.65
C LEU A 238 -6.35 13.69 10.65
N TYR A 239 -5.83 14.92 10.65
CA TYR A 239 -6.22 15.98 11.59
C TYR A 239 -6.99 17.09 10.91
#